data_770754cc31ba3ada9bce3e9d281b2353
#
_entry.id   770754cc31ba3ada9bce3e9d281b2353
#
_cell.length_a   1.000
_cell.length_b   1.000
_cell.length_c   1.000
_cell.angle_alpha   90.00
_cell.angle_beta   90.00
_cell.angle_gamma   90.00
#
_symmetry.space_group_name_H-M   'P 1'
#
loop_
_entity.id
_entity.type
_entity.pdbx_description
1 polymer ?
#
loop_
_entity_poly.entity_id
_entity_poly.type
_entity_poly.pdbx_seq_one_letter_code
_entity_poly.pdbx_strand_id
1 'polypeptide(L)'
;MHASPLAGGERVLVYSCTVREGGRVQGRPQGVLGIVFRWDALAQTIVERTPLSEAEWRRSRVCIVDGHGHVLADTAGGDATSPRLDFPGRAALFAQSRAAVDLVIDGRAHCIAHAASPGYETYRTGWHCVIVQGID
;
A
#
# COMPACT_ATOMS: atom_id res chain seq x y z
N MET A 1 -10.23 -0.32 -5.06
CA MET A 1 -9.89 -1.75 -5.05
C MET A 1 -11.20 -2.51 -4.93
N HIS A 2 -11.47 -3.46 -5.81
CA HIS A 2 -12.77 -4.15 -5.90
C HIS A 2 -12.54 -5.65 -5.94
N ALA A 3 -13.49 -6.42 -5.37
CA ALA A 3 -13.59 -7.85 -5.63
C ALA A 3 -14.05 -8.04 -7.08
N SER A 4 -13.40 -8.89 -7.84
CA SER A 4 -13.74 -9.09 -9.25
C SER A 4 -14.23 -10.52 -9.51
N PRO A 5 -15.39 -10.67 -10.14
CA PRO A 5 -15.87 -11.99 -10.59
C PRO A 5 -14.86 -12.68 -11.54
N LEU A 6 -14.13 -11.91 -12.33
CA LEU A 6 -13.11 -12.42 -13.26
C LEU A 6 -11.89 -13.02 -12.54
N ALA A 7 -11.71 -12.72 -11.25
CA ALA A 7 -10.64 -13.24 -10.41
C ALA A 7 -11.19 -14.12 -9.26
N GLY A 8 -12.34 -14.77 -9.44
CA GLY A 8 -12.93 -15.65 -8.44
C GLY A 8 -13.34 -14.94 -7.14
N GLY A 9 -13.65 -13.65 -7.19
CA GLY A 9 -14.01 -12.84 -6.03
C GLY A 9 -12.82 -12.26 -5.26
N GLU A 10 -11.58 -12.54 -5.69
CA GLU A 10 -10.38 -11.93 -5.10
C GLU A 10 -10.30 -10.42 -5.36
N ARG A 11 -9.62 -9.71 -4.48
CA ARG A 11 -9.35 -8.29 -4.68
C ARG A 11 -8.37 -8.11 -5.83
N VAL A 12 -8.72 -7.20 -6.73
CA VAL A 12 -7.90 -6.89 -7.90
C VAL A 12 -7.56 -5.41 -7.95
N LEU A 13 -6.43 -5.12 -8.56
CA LEU A 13 -6.03 -3.81 -8.99
C LEU A 13 -6.14 -3.77 -10.51
N VAL A 14 -6.80 -2.74 -11.04
CA VAL A 14 -6.93 -2.56 -12.49
C VAL A 14 -6.11 -1.35 -12.91
N TYR A 15 -5.18 -1.58 -13.81
CA TYR A 15 -4.45 -0.53 -14.51
C TYR A 15 -5.06 -0.35 -15.89
N SER A 16 -5.47 0.85 -16.25
CA SER A 16 -6.09 1.08 -17.55
C SER A 16 -5.54 2.32 -18.24
N CYS A 17 -5.49 2.26 -19.56
CA CYS A 17 -5.14 3.39 -20.40
C CYS A 17 -6.03 3.46 -21.64
N THR A 18 -6.22 4.66 -22.15
CA THR A 18 -6.96 4.86 -23.41
C THR A 18 -6.08 4.43 -24.59
N VAL A 19 -6.61 3.55 -25.42
CA VAL A 19 -6.02 3.19 -26.72
C VAL A 19 -6.45 4.24 -27.74
N ARG A 20 -5.48 4.85 -28.41
CA ARG A 20 -5.70 5.92 -29.38
C ARG A 20 -5.16 5.58 -30.75
N GLU A 21 -5.80 6.16 -31.77
CA GLU A 21 -5.43 5.96 -33.18
C GLU A 21 -3.97 6.31 -33.43
N GLY A 22 -3.25 5.37 -34.05
CA GLY A 22 -1.83 5.50 -34.35
C GLY A 22 -0.91 5.62 -33.12
N GLY A 23 -1.37 5.29 -31.92
CA GLY A 23 -0.60 5.44 -30.67
C GLY A 23 -0.30 6.90 -30.29
N ARG A 24 -0.96 7.86 -30.91
CA ARG A 24 -0.69 9.31 -30.72
C ARG A 24 -1.47 9.84 -29.53
N VAL A 25 -0.84 10.70 -28.72
CA VAL A 25 -1.49 11.37 -27.56
C VAL A 25 -2.76 12.13 -27.97
N GLN A 26 -2.76 12.75 -29.16
CA GLN A 26 -3.89 13.47 -29.75
C GLN A 26 -4.80 12.60 -30.64
N GLY A 27 -4.48 11.30 -30.79
CA GLY A 27 -5.25 10.37 -31.61
C GLY A 27 -6.66 10.15 -31.07
N ARG A 28 -7.63 9.87 -31.97
CA ARG A 28 -9.02 9.58 -31.60
C ARG A 28 -9.06 8.35 -30.67
N PRO A 29 -9.80 8.41 -29.52
CA PRO A 29 -9.98 7.25 -28.67
C PRO A 29 -10.64 6.09 -29.43
N GLN A 30 -10.05 4.90 -29.37
CA GLN A 30 -10.55 3.68 -30.00
C GLN A 30 -11.04 2.65 -29.00
N GLY A 31 -10.52 2.72 -27.76
CA GLY A 31 -10.89 1.78 -26.71
C GLY A 31 -10.08 2.01 -25.43
N VAL A 32 -10.18 1.06 -24.52
CA VAL A 32 -9.44 1.04 -23.26
C VAL A 32 -8.72 -0.30 -23.14
N LEU A 33 -7.43 -0.25 -22.84
CA LEU A 33 -6.65 -1.42 -22.42
C LEU A 33 -6.65 -1.49 -20.90
N GLY A 34 -7.03 -2.63 -20.34
CA GLY A 34 -6.98 -2.88 -18.90
C GLY A 34 -6.08 -4.05 -18.56
N ILE A 35 -5.26 -3.91 -17.52
CA ILE A 35 -4.47 -4.99 -16.94
C ILE A 35 -5.00 -5.23 -15.53
N VAL A 36 -5.36 -6.48 -15.23
CA VAL A 36 -5.91 -6.89 -13.94
C VAL A 36 -4.84 -7.62 -13.15
N PHE A 37 -4.49 -7.11 -11.97
CA PHE A 37 -3.56 -7.75 -11.04
C PHE A 37 -4.34 -8.38 -9.89
N ARG A 38 -4.00 -9.59 -9.50
CA ARG A 38 -4.45 -10.20 -8.25
C ARG A 38 -3.72 -9.50 -7.09
N TRP A 39 -4.44 -8.59 -6.43
CA TRP A 39 -3.82 -7.70 -5.46
C TRP A 39 -3.27 -8.44 -4.24
N ASP A 40 -4.06 -9.35 -3.65
CA ASP A 40 -3.68 -9.98 -2.39
C ASP A 40 -2.36 -10.76 -2.50
N ALA A 41 -2.18 -11.54 -3.55
CA ALA A 41 -0.95 -12.29 -3.80
C ALA A 41 0.26 -11.37 -4.04
N LEU A 42 0.07 -10.31 -4.82
CA LEU A 42 1.13 -9.34 -5.11
C LEU A 42 1.53 -8.56 -3.85
N ALA A 43 0.54 -8.05 -3.12
CA ALA A 43 0.75 -7.23 -1.94
C ALA A 43 1.41 -8.02 -0.81
N GLN A 44 0.99 -9.26 -0.60
CA GLN A 44 1.60 -10.15 0.39
C GLN A 44 3.08 -10.39 0.07
N THR A 45 3.40 -10.66 -1.19
CA THR A 45 4.79 -10.81 -1.64
C THR A 45 5.62 -9.56 -1.36
N ILE A 46 5.06 -8.37 -1.54
CA ILE A 46 5.76 -7.10 -1.31
C ILE A 46 6.06 -6.91 0.19
N VAL A 47 5.07 -7.07 1.07
CA VAL A 47 5.27 -6.84 2.50
C VAL A 47 6.18 -7.88 3.14
N GLU A 48 6.11 -9.13 2.72
CA GLU A 48 6.95 -10.23 3.23
C GLU A 48 8.42 -10.14 2.79
N ARG A 49 8.70 -9.44 1.69
CA ARG A 49 10.07 -9.23 1.19
C ARG A 49 10.75 -7.99 1.75
N THR A 50 10.14 -7.33 2.73
CA THR A 50 10.80 -6.20 3.42
C THR A 50 12.11 -6.69 4.06
N PRO A 51 13.24 -6.01 3.83
CA PRO A 51 14.56 -6.50 4.25
C PRO A 51 14.79 -6.27 5.75
N LEU A 52 14.06 -6.99 6.58
CA LEU A 52 14.21 -7.03 8.02
C LEU A 52 14.94 -8.30 8.45
N SER A 53 15.78 -8.20 9.47
CA SER A 53 16.38 -9.36 10.14
C SER A 53 15.31 -10.17 10.88
N GLU A 54 15.61 -11.42 11.22
CA GLU A 54 14.67 -12.27 11.96
C GLU A 54 14.25 -11.67 13.31
N ALA A 55 15.18 -10.99 14.01
CA ALA A 55 14.90 -10.33 15.27
C ALA A 55 13.98 -9.12 15.09
N GLU A 56 14.13 -8.38 13.98
CA GLU A 56 13.25 -7.26 13.64
C GLU A 56 11.86 -7.76 13.23
N TRP A 57 11.77 -8.84 12.45
CA TRP A 57 10.50 -9.43 12.07
C TRP A 57 9.62 -9.81 13.27
N ARG A 58 10.21 -10.34 14.33
CA ARG A 58 9.47 -10.74 15.55
C ARG A 58 8.76 -9.59 16.26
N ARG A 59 9.18 -8.36 16.02
CA ARG A 59 8.67 -7.15 16.67
C ARG A 59 8.12 -6.11 15.70
N SER A 60 8.02 -6.48 14.42
CA SER A 60 7.59 -5.56 13.37
C SER A 60 6.32 -6.04 12.68
N ARG A 61 5.52 -5.08 12.29
CA ARG A 61 4.38 -5.22 11.39
C ARG A 61 4.64 -4.35 10.17
N VAL A 62 4.50 -4.91 8.99
CA VAL A 62 4.66 -4.19 7.71
C VAL A 62 3.33 -4.12 7.02
N CYS A 63 2.93 -2.91 6.63
CA CYS A 63 1.65 -2.66 5.97
C CYS A 63 1.84 -1.83 4.70
N ILE A 64 0.92 -2.01 3.76
CA ILE A 64 0.64 -1.02 2.71
C ILE A 64 -0.67 -0.36 3.07
N VAL A 65 -0.72 0.96 3.11
CA VAL A 65 -1.90 1.74 3.44
C VAL A 65 -2.16 2.82 2.39
N ASP A 66 -3.41 3.25 2.27
CA ASP A 66 -3.74 4.46 1.49
C ASP A 66 -3.45 5.73 2.29
N GLY A 67 -3.61 6.90 1.66
CA GLY A 67 -3.38 8.21 2.31
C GLY A 67 -4.31 8.49 3.50
N HIS A 68 -5.40 7.74 3.65
CA HIS A 68 -6.34 7.82 4.75
C HIS A 68 -6.05 6.79 5.86
N GLY A 69 -5.05 5.94 5.65
CA GLY A 69 -4.64 4.90 6.61
C GLY A 69 -5.41 3.59 6.49
N HIS A 70 -6.26 3.39 5.46
CA HIS A 70 -6.88 2.09 5.24
C HIS A 70 -5.81 1.07 4.84
N VAL A 71 -5.80 -0.06 5.53
CA VAL A 71 -4.81 -1.12 5.30
C VAL A 71 -5.18 -1.87 4.02
N LEU A 72 -4.24 -1.91 3.09
CA LEU A 72 -4.37 -2.59 1.80
C LEU A 72 -3.66 -3.94 1.81
N ALA A 73 -2.59 -4.06 2.58
CA ALA A 73 -1.85 -5.29 2.84
C ALA A 73 -1.18 -5.24 4.21
N ASP A 74 -0.98 -6.39 4.85
CA ASP A 74 -0.52 -6.47 6.22
C ASP A 74 0.16 -7.81 6.51
N THR A 75 1.33 -7.79 7.13
CA THR A 75 2.02 -9.00 7.59
C THR A 75 1.41 -9.61 8.85
N ALA A 76 0.61 -8.87 9.61
CA ALA A 76 -0.06 -9.39 10.80
C ALA A 76 -1.26 -10.31 10.48
N GLY A 77 -1.59 -10.49 9.20
CA GLY A 77 -2.66 -11.40 8.78
C GLY A 77 -4.01 -10.98 9.32
N GLY A 78 -4.57 -9.91 8.83
CA GLY A 78 -5.93 -9.49 9.14
C GLY A 78 -6.89 -9.89 8.04
N ASP A 79 -8.00 -10.48 8.43
CA ASP A 79 -9.15 -10.69 7.55
C ASP A 79 -9.56 -9.34 6.92
N ALA A 80 -9.99 -9.36 5.66
CA ALA A 80 -10.17 -8.22 4.76
C ALA A 80 -11.20 -7.15 5.16
N THR A 81 -11.68 -7.15 6.37
CA THR A 81 -12.42 -6.05 6.97
C THR A 81 -11.41 -5.04 7.56
N SER A 82 -10.79 -4.35 6.66
CA SER A 82 -9.77 -3.32 6.78
C SER A 82 -9.68 -2.63 8.12
N PRO A 83 -8.79 -3.03 9.02
CA PRO A 83 -8.44 -2.14 10.10
C PRO A 83 -7.74 -0.91 9.50
N ARG A 84 -8.15 0.23 9.95
CA ARG A 84 -7.47 1.48 9.65
C ARG A 84 -6.25 1.57 10.55
N LEU A 85 -5.09 1.83 9.97
CA LEU A 85 -3.91 2.18 10.73
C LEU A 85 -4.04 3.63 11.16
N ASP A 86 -4.36 3.85 12.43
CA ASP A 86 -4.50 5.18 13.00
C ASP A 86 -3.60 5.36 14.21
N PHE A 87 -2.96 6.53 14.28
CA PHE A 87 -2.10 6.91 15.39
C PHE A 87 -1.96 8.44 15.44
N PRO A 88 -1.64 9.02 16.59
CA PRO A 88 -1.44 10.46 16.73
C PRO A 88 -0.36 10.98 15.76
N GLY A 89 -0.67 12.02 15.00
CA GLY A 89 0.27 12.62 14.06
C GLY A 89 0.39 11.92 12.69
N ARG A 90 -0.43 10.89 12.40
CA ARG A 90 -0.39 10.17 11.11
C ARG A 90 -0.45 11.10 9.91
N ALA A 91 -1.36 12.07 9.89
CA ALA A 91 -1.51 12.98 8.75
C ALA A 91 -0.24 13.83 8.51
N ALA A 92 0.38 14.31 9.58
CA ALA A 92 1.64 15.05 9.50
C ALA A 92 2.80 14.16 9.05
N LEU A 93 2.84 12.90 9.50
CA LEU A 93 3.83 11.93 9.06
C LEU A 93 3.68 11.65 7.57
N PHE A 94 2.47 11.37 7.10
CA PHE A 94 2.18 11.02 5.69
C PHE A 94 2.28 12.21 4.72
N ALA A 95 2.30 13.43 5.23
CA ALA A 95 2.59 14.61 4.40
C ALA A 95 4.04 14.66 3.88
N GLN A 96 4.93 13.90 4.50
CA GLN A 96 6.32 13.76 4.07
C GLN A 96 6.46 12.58 3.12
N SER A 97 7.47 12.61 2.24
CA SER A 97 7.74 11.48 1.33
C SER A 97 8.24 10.23 2.06
N ARG A 98 8.96 10.43 3.15
CA ARG A 98 9.41 9.41 4.11
C ARG A 98 9.71 10.07 5.45
N ALA A 99 9.34 9.42 6.51
CA ALA A 99 9.59 9.89 7.87
C ALA A 99 9.46 8.73 8.88
N ALA A 100 9.93 8.97 10.09
CA ALA A 100 9.73 8.07 11.22
C ALA A 100 9.38 8.87 12.46
N VAL A 101 8.64 8.26 13.37
CA VAL A 101 8.25 8.83 14.66
C VAL A 101 8.20 7.74 15.72
N ASP A 102 8.66 8.08 16.91
CA ASP A 102 8.51 7.21 18.08
C ASP A 102 7.25 7.61 18.84
N LEU A 103 6.43 6.62 19.14
CA LEU A 103 5.13 6.78 19.83
C LEU A 103 4.94 5.70 20.90
N VAL A 104 4.15 6.01 21.90
CA VAL A 104 3.64 5.01 22.84
C VAL A 104 2.23 4.61 22.40
N ILE A 105 2.05 3.33 22.09
CA ILE A 105 0.76 2.74 21.71
C ILE A 105 0.47 1.64 22.73
N ASP A 106 -0.69 1.71 23.38
CA ASP A 106 -1.11 0.76 24.41
C ASP A 106 -0.05 0.53 25.50
N GLY A 107 0.63 1.60 25.92
CA GLY A 107 1.66 1.58 26.94
C GLY A 107 3.01 1.00 26.52
N ARG A 108 3.20 0.72 25.24
CA ARG A 108 4.45 0.20 24.66
C ARG A 108 5.06 1.19 23.67
N ALA A 109 6.38 1.33 23.73
CA ALA A 109 7.10 2.18 22.78
C ALA A 109 7.19 1.50 21.41
N HIS A 110 6.90 2.28 20.36
CA HIS A 110 6.99 1.85 18.96
C HIS A 110 7.66 2.93 18.13
N CYS A 111 8.45 2.50 17.16
CA CYS A 111 8.88 3.33 16.04
C CYS A 111 7.94 3.06 14.85
N ILE A 112 7.34 4.10 14.31
CA ILE A 112 6.55 4.02 13.08
C ILE A 112 7.32 4.76 12.00
N ALA A 113 7.71 4.03 10.97
CA ALA A 113 8.38 4.57 9.79
C ALA A 113 7.51 4.37 8.55
N HIS A 114 7.53 5.33 7.65
CA HIS A 114 6.83 5.20 6.38
C HIS A 114 7.64 5.74 5.20
N ALA A 115 7.29 5.25 4.02
CA ALA A 115 7.68 5.81 2.73
C ALA A 115 6.46 5.86 1.81
N ALA A 116 6.23 7.03 1.21
CA ALA A 116 5.21 7.19 0.18
C ALA A 116 5.66 6.54 -1.12
N SER A 117 4.72 5.94 -1.87
CA SER A 117 4.98 5.48 -3.23
C SER A 117 5.43 6.65 -4.09
N PRO A 118 6.61 6.58 -4.73
CA PRO A 118 7.10 7.68 -5.55
C PRO A 118 6.23 7.93 -6.80
N GLY A 119 5.44 6.93 -7.18
CA GLY A 119 4.69 6.94 -8.43
C GLY A 119 5.57 6.62 -9.63
N TYR A 120 4.96 6.66 -10.80
CA TYR A 120 5.63 6.50 -12.08
C TYR A 120 5.09 7.55 -13.07
N GLU A 121 5.96 8.37 -13.62
CA GLU A 121 5.58 9.53 -14.47
C GLU A 121 4.49 10.41 -13.81
N THR A 122 3.30 10.48 -14.41
CA THR A 122 2.15 11.24 -13.92
C THR A 122 1.23 10.45 -12.99
N TYR A 123 1.49 9.16 -12.82
CA TYR A 123 0.65 8.27 -12.01
C TYR A 123 1.17 8.13 -10.58
N ARG A 124 0.31 8.36 -9.61
CA ARG A 124 0.58 8.15 -8.18
C ARG A 124 -0.59 7.45 -7.52
N THR A 125 -0.31 6.44 -6.70
CA THR A 125 -1.32 5.74 -5.92
C THR A 125 -1.74 6.52 -4.67
N GLY A 126 -0.85 7.36 -4.14
CA GLY A 126 -1.01 7.96 -2.82
C GLY A 126 -0.88 6.93 -1.67
N TRP A 127 -0.24 5.79 -1.94
CA TRP A 127 -0.05 4.73 -0.96
C TRP A 127 1.26 4.91 -0.20
N HIS A 128 1.29 4.33 1.00
CA HIS A 128 2.45 4.34 1.87
C HIS A 128 2.78 2.92 2.29
N CYS A 129 4.06 2.57 2.26
CA CYS A 129 4.58 1.42 2.98
C CYS A 129 4.89 1.87 4.40
N VAL A 130 4.39 1.15 5.40
CA VAL A 130 4.55 1.51 6.82
C VAL A 130 5.11 0.32 7.57
N ILE A 131 6.10 0.58 8.40
CA ILE A 131 6.65 -0.37 9.36
C ILE A 131 6.31 0.14 10.75
N VAL A 132 5.65 -0.68 11.55
CA VAL A 132 5.41 -0.45 12.98
C VAL A 132 6.29 -1.42 13.72
N GLN A 133 7.29 -0.93 14.45
CA GLN A 133 8.25 -1.75 15.17
C GLN A 133 8.23 -1.44 16.68
N GLY A 134 8.09 -2.49 17.49
CA GLY A 134 8.24 -2.36 18.94
C GLY A 134 9.69 -1.99 19.31
N ILE A 135 9.83 -1.03 20.21
CA ILE A 135 11.10 -0.62 20.83
C ILE A 135 11.11 -1.24 22.24
N ASP A 136 12.07 -2.09 22.49
CA ASP A 136 12.29 -2.69 23.81
C ASP A 136 13.12 -1.76 24.70
#